data_2ff3b744936afa5bb71b550b5eed3ce9
#
_entry.id   2ff3b744936afa5bb71b550b5eed3ce9
#
_cell.length_a   1.000
_cell.length_b   1.000
_cell.length_c   1.000
_cell.angle_alpha   90.00
_cell.angle_beta   90.00
_cell.angle_gamma   90.00
#
_symmetry.space_group_name_H-M   'P 1'
#
loop_
_entity.id
_entity.type
_entity.pdbx_description
1 polymer ?
#
loop_
_entity_poly.entity_id
_entity_poly.type
_entity_poly.pdbx_seq_one_letter_code
_entity_poly.pdbx_strand_id
1 'polypeptide(L)'
;HDGTVTDFMRDSKAELWAHETYKPLKKYIPWEIHYKKGSLLHKELNRIAEEKIQPYYEPDAAREATDQKYFEERSQTEVARDLRDGYELSDLKIMSTPGHSPDQICLLLDDFIFTGDHILPEITPHPTGKMVFRTSILENLPDFLRDPSEFYGLGTYLNSLGKVIKLGPNYTILPAHRLYNKSRFNWQGIERAKQIIKHHEHRLDSMLNKLQNNTSNLEETTRGIFERSKLLGPNLYAAMSEIVAHLEFLEDTGDIAIGASGDISKQGTGTNYKTYISRLVDPNL
;
A
#
# COMPACT_ATOMS: atom_id res chain seq x y z
N HIS A 1 -2.82 -10.73 -2.76
CA HIS A 1 -3.99 -11.59 -3.04
C HIS A 1 -3.64 -12.85 -3.83
N ASP A 2 -2.75 -13.67 -3.28
CA ASP A 2 -2.24 -14.91 -3.89
C ASP A 2 -2.79 -16.19 -3.23
N GLY A 3 -3.83 -16.08 -2.39
CA GLY A 3 -4.35 -17.17 -1.55
C GLY A 3 -4.91 -18.38 -2.30
N THR A 4 -5.24 -18.28 -3.59
CA THR A 4 -5.75 -19.40 -4.40
C THR A 4 -4.80 -19.80 -5.53
N VAL A 5 -3.63 -19.18 -5.61
CA VAL A 5 -2.67 -19.40 -6.71
C VAL A 5 -2.21 -20.86 -6.75
N THR A 6 -1.85 -21.43 -5.59
CA THR A 6 -1.37 -22.81 -5.49
C THR A 6 -2.42 -23.83 -5.96
N ASP A 7 -3.68 -23.65 -5.56
CA ASP A 7 -4.78 -24.50 -5.99
C ASP A 7 -5.02 -24.38 -7.49
N PHE A 8 -5.06 -23.15 -8.01
CA PHE A 8 -5.23 -22.89 -9.43
C PHE A 8 -4.12 -23.53 -10.28
N MET A 9 -2.85 -23.38 -9.87
CA MET A 9 -1.72 -23.98 -10.59
C MET A 9 -1.80 -25.51 -10.59
N ARG A 10 -2.16 -26.13 -9.46
CA ARG A 10 -2.34 -27.58 -9.35
C ARG A 10 -3.41 -28.10 -10.30
N ASP A 11 -4.56 -27.42 -10.36
CA ASP A 11 -5.71 -27.87 -11.11
C ASP A 11 -5.62 -27.55 -12.61
N SER A 12 -5.02 -26.40 -12.98
CA SER A 12 -4.90 -25.94 -14.37
C SER A 12 -3.58 -26.29 -15.04
N LYS A 13 -2.54 -26.69 -14.29
CA LYS A 13 -1.15 -26.81 -14.74
C LYS A 13 -0.57 -25.50 -15.29
N ALA A 14 -1.12 -24.35 -14.88
CA ALA A 14 -0.63 -23.05 -15.26
C ALA A 14 0.69 -22.71 -14.54
N GLU A 15 1.52 -21.92 -15.19
CA GLU A 15 2.73 -21.35 -14.58
C GLU A 15 2.41 -20.05 -13.83
N LEU A 16 3.04 -19.83 -12.69
CA LEU A 16 2.98 -18.57 -11.99
C LEU A 16 4.04 -17.61 -12.55
N TRP A 17 3.59 -16.49 -13.06
CA TRP A 17 4.43 -15.35 -13.39
C TRP A 17 4.09 -14.22 -12.42
N ALA A 18 5.09 -13.64 -11.80
CA ALA A 18 4.91 -12.61 -10.76
C ALA A 18 5.99 -11.54 -10.88
N HIS A 19 5.73 -10.37 -10.28
CA HIS A 19 6.75 -9.32 -10.19
C HIS A 19 8.03 -9.85 -9.52
N GLU A 20 9.19 -9.38 -9.96
CA GLU A 20 10.49 -9.85 -9.47
C GLU A 20 10.67 -9.71 -7.95
N THR A 21 9.95 -8.80 -7.31
CA THR A 21 9.95 -8.65 -5.85
C THR A 21 9.20 -9.76 -5.12
N TYR A 22 8.24 -10.44 -5.78
CA TYR A 22 7.42 -11.48 -5.16
C TYR A 22 8.26 -12.69 -4.73
N LYS A 23 9.13 -13.18 -5.61
CA LYS A 23 9.93 -14.39 -5.39
C LYS A 23 10.82 -14.32 -4.13
N PRO A 24 11.60 -13.25 -3.88
CA PRO A 24 12.39 -13.13 -2.67
C PRO A 24 11.53 -12.86 -1.42
N LEU A 25 10.37 -12.20 -1.55
CA LEU A 25 9.54 -11.82 -0.40
C LEU A 25 8.52 -12.90 0.00
N LYS A 26 8.06 -13.76 -0.92
CA LYS A 26 7.02 -14.77 -0.65
C LYS A 26 7.37 -15.77 0.46
N LYS A 27 8.65 -15.99 0.70
CA LYS A 27 9.16 -16.91 1.74
C LYS A 27 9.08 -16.34 3.17
N TYR A 28 8.77 -15.06 3.30
CA TYR A 28 8.62 -14.42 4.60
C TYR A 28 7.16 -14.13 4.89
N ILE A 29 6.78 -14.26 6.13
CA ILE A 29 5.46 -13.83 6.59
C ILE A 29 5.44 -12.28 6.57
N PRO A 30 4.43 -11.62 5.96
CA PRO A 30 4.44 -10.17 5.75
C PRO A 30 4.72 -9.34 7.01
N TRP A 31 4.15 -9.70 8.16
CA TRP A 31 4.40 -8.96 9.41
C TRP A 31 5.74 -9.28 10.07
N GLU A 32 6.45 -10.34 9.67
CA GLU A 32 7.81 -10.64 10.12
C GLU A 32 8.87 -9.87 9.35
N ILE A 33 8.56 -9.43 8.13
CA ILE A 33 9.45 -8.61 7.30
C ILE A 33 9.73 -7.28 8.00
N HIS A 34 8.73 -6.75 8.71
CA HIS A 34 8.83 -5.47 9.37
C HIS A 34 9.81 -5.50 10.55
N TYR A 35 10.68 -4.50 10.59
CA TYR A 35 11.51 -4.28 11.75
C TYR A 35 10.68 -3.62 12.86
N LYS A 36 10.51 -4.31 14.01
CA LYS A 36 9.79 -3.76 15.17
C LYS A 36 10.35 -2.44 15.72
N LYS A 37 11.58 -2.05 15.29
CA LYS A 37 12.24 -0.78 15.61
C LYS A 37 12.13 0.24 14.47
N GLY A 38 11.20 0.11 13.56
CA GLY A 38 10.89 1.07 12.51
C GLY A 38 10.64 2.49 13.04
N SER A 39 9.98 3.32 12.27
CA SER A 39 9.66 4.69 12.68
C SER A 39 8.96 4.74 14.04
N LEU A 40 9.03 5.88 14.73
CA LEU A 40 8.32 6.10 16.00
C LEU A 40 6.82 5.84 15.84
N LEU A 41 6.26 6.17 14.68
CA LEU A 41 4.85 5.90 14.35
C LEU A 41 4.52 4.42 14.30
N HIS A 42 5.39 3.58 13.73
CA HIS A 42 5.20 2.13 13.71
C HIS A 42 5.29 1.51 15.11
N LYS A 43 6.18 2.03 15.97
CA LYS A 43 6.26 1.59 17.37
C LYS A 43 4.97 1.92 18.11
N GLU A 44 4.46 3.13 17.92
CA GLU A 44 3.22 3.57 18.54
C GLU A 44 2.01 2.78 18.01
N LEU A 45 1.95 2.53 16.69
CA LEU A 45 0.93 1.68 16.07
C LEU A 45 0.91 0.29 16.71
N ASN A 46 2.07 -0.36 16.86
CA ASN A 46 2.18 -1.68 17.45
C ASN A 46 1.81 -1.66 18.95
N ARG A 47 2.24 -0.65 19.70
CA ARG A 47 1.87 -0.47 21.12
C ARG A 47 0.35 -0.39 21.28
N ILE A 48 -0.32 0.45 20.47
CA ILE A 48 -1.78 0.60 20.53
C ILE A 48 -2.48 -0.70 20.11
N ALA A 49 -1.95 -1.42 19.12
CA ALA A 49 -2.48 -2.71 18.71
C ALA A 49 -2.40 -3.76 19.85
N GLU A 50 -1.25 -3.83 20.52
CA GLU A 50 -1.04 -4.73 21.65
C GLU A 50 -1.95 -4.38 22.85
N GLU A 51 -2.11 -3.10 23.17
CA GLU A 51 -2.89 -2.64 24.32
C GLU A 51 -4.41 -2.62 24.10
N LYS A 52 -4.85 -2.25 22.89
CA LYS A 52 -6.28 -1.93 22.65
C LYS A 52 -6.98 -2.83 21.64
N ILE A 53 -6.25 -3.67 20.93
CA ILE A 53 -6.84 -4.54 19.90
C ILE A 53 -6.65 -6.01 20.27
N GLN A 54 -5.43 -6.44 20.54
CA GLN A 54 -5.13 -7.83 20.88
C GLN A 54 -5.91 -8.40 22.07
N PRO A 55 -6.14 -7.66 23.20
CA PRO A 55 -6.90 -8.19 24.31
C PRO A 55 -8.34 -8.59 24.00
N TYR A 56 -8.89 -8.05 22.90
CA TYR A 56 -10.25 -8.34 22.43
C TYR A 56 -10.27 -9.33 21.28
N TYR A 57 -9.11 -9.86 20.89
CA TYR A 57 -8.99 -10.82 19.81
C TYR A 57 -8.98 -12.22 20.40
N GLU A 58 -10.05 -12.96 20.26
CA GLU A 58 -10.08 -14.36 20.63
C GLU A 58 -9.23 -15.16 19.63
N PRO A 59 -8.25 -15.96 20.09
CA PRO A 59 -7.47 -16.82 19.20
C PRO A 59 -8.42 -17.81 18.48
N ASP A 60 -8.35 -17.84 17.17
CA ASP A 60 -9.07 -18.81 16.35
C ASP A 60 -8.07 -19.81 15.78
N ALA A 61 -7.95 -20.96 16.45
CA ALA A 61 -7.01 -22.02 16.08
C ALA A 61 -7.23 -22.54 14.64
N ALA A 62 -8.47 -22.53 14.15
CA ALA A 62 -8.78 -22.96 12.78
C ALA A 62 -8.26 -21.92 11.76
N ARG A 63 -8.39 -20.66 12.10
CA ARG A 63 -7.85 -19.56 11.27
C ARG A 63 -6.32 -19.57 11.29
N GLU A 64 -5.71 -19.71 12.45
CA GLU A 64 -4.25 -19.79 12.59
C GLU A 64 -3.66 -20.95 11.78
N ALA A 65 -4.29 -22.14 11.85
CA ALA A 65 -3.88 -23.29 11.04
C ALA A 65 -4.04 -23.03 9.54
N THR A 66 -5.11 -22.34 9.14
CA THR A 66 -5.35 -21.96 7.74
C THR A 66 -4.30 -20.96 7.25
N ASP A 67 -3.99 -19.96 8.07
CA ASP A 67 -2.97 -18.95 7.76
C ASP A 67 -1.58 -19.59 7.67
N GLN A 68 -1.23 -20.49 8.60
CA GLN A 68 0.04 -21.22 8.56
C GLN A 68 0.16 -22.07 7.29
N LYS A 69 -0.86 -22.84 6.97
CA LYS A 69 -0.89 -23.65 5.74
C LYS A 69 -0.71 -22.76 4.50
N TYR A 70 -1.42 -21.64 4.43
CA TYR A 70 -1.29 -20.69 3.33
C TYR A 70 0.16 -20.18 3.18
N PHE A 71 0.82 -19.79 4.28
CA PHE A 71 2.20 -19.30 4.21
C PHE A 71 3.20 -20.39 3.82
N GLU A 72 2.99 -21.62 4.28
CA GLU A 72 3.81 -22.76 3.87
C GLU A 72 3.68 -23.01 2.37
N GLU A 73 2.47 -23.12 1.84
CA GLU A 73 2.18 -23.33 0.42
C GLU A 73 2.74 -22.16 -0.41
N ARG A 74 2.49 -20.92 -0.01
CA ARG A 74 3.01 -19.72 -0.66
C ARG A 74 4.54 -19.72 -0.75
N SER A 75 5.22 -20.08 0.33
CA SER A 75 6.68 -20.13 0.36
C SER A 75 7.29 -21.14 -0.63
N GLN A 76 6.58 -22.24 -0.88
CA GLN A 76 6.99 -23.33 -1.76
C GLN A 76 6.54 -23.14 -3.22
N THR A 77 5.54 -22.28 -3.48
CA THR A 77 5.01 -22.06 -4.83
C THR A 77 6.13 -21.63 -5.78
N GLU A 78 6.30 -22.35 -6.88
CA GLU A 78 7.29 -22.02 -7.90
C GLU A 78 6.86 -20.80 -8.71
N VAL A 79 7.78 -19.86 -8.91
CA VAL A 79 7.63 -18.72 -9.82
C VAL A 79 8.42 -19.04 -11.08
N ALA A 80 7.73 -19.36 -12.16
CA ALA A 80 8.31 -19.74 -13.44
C ALA A 80 8.96 -18.54 -14.16
N ARG A 81 8.43 -17.34 -13.94
CA ARG A 81 8.93 -16.11 -14.59
C ARG A 81 8.81 -14.89 -13.71
N ASP A 82 9.92 -14.15 -13.61
CA ASP A 82 9.95 -12.84 -12.97
C ASP A 82 9.51 -11.77 -13.99
N LEU A 83 8.50 -10.97 -13.63
CA LEU A 83 8.01 -9.83 -14.41
C LEU A 83 8.65 -8.54 -13.91
N ARG A 84 8.98 -7.65 -14.84
CA ARG A 84 9.57 -6.33 -14.57
C ARG A 84 8.78 -5.23 -15.26
N ASP A 85 8.99 -4.02 -14.82
CA ASP A 85 8.44 -2.84 -15.49
C ASP A 85 8.85 -2.82 -16.97
N GLY A 86 7.88 -2.59 -17.85
CA GLY A 86 8.10 -2.57 -19.29
C GLY A 86 8.26 -3.94 -19.96
N TYR A 87 8.12 -5.07 -19.23
CA TYR A 87 8.11 -6.39 -19.86
C TYR A 87 6.92 -6.54 -20.81
N GLU A 88 7.16 -7.05 -22.02
CA GLU A 88 6.16 -7.26 -23.04
C GLU A 88 6.07 -8.73 -23.43
N LEU A 89 4.86 -9.25 -23.56
CA LEU A 89 4.54 -10.57 -24.06
C LEU A 89 3.41 -10.46 -25.09
N SER A 90 3.72 -10.59 -26.38
CA SER A 90 2.77 -10.28 -27.44
C SER A 90 2.18 -8.88 -27.24
N ASP A 91 0.86 -8.77 -27.12
CA ASP A 91 0.15 -7.49 -26.95
C ASP A 91 0.01 -7.06 -25.46
N LEU A 92 0.45 -7.92 -24.54
CA LEU A 92 0.40 -7.65 -23.10
C LEU A 92 1.67 -6.93 -22.64
N LYS A 93 1.50 -5.77 -21.99
CA LYS A 93 2.57 -5.02 -21.34
C LYS A 93 2.42 -5.01 -19.83
N ILE A 94 3.55 -5.12 -19.13
CA ILE A 94 3.62 -5.07 -17.67
C ILE A 94 4.07 -3.67 -17.25
N MET A 95 3.32 -3.08 -16.33
CA MET A 95 3.67 -1.83 -15.66
C MET A 95 3.79 -2.10 -14.15
N SER A 96 4.96 -1.90 -13.58
CA SER A 96 5.13 -1.95 -12.11
C SER A 96 4.51 -0.72 -11.47
N THR A 97 3.60 -0.96 -10.52
CA THR A 97 2.84 0.07 -9.81
C THR A 97 2.85 -0.17 -8.29
N PRO A 98 4.04 -0.21 -7.66
CA PRO A 98 4.17 -0.45 -6.23
C PRO A 98 3.52 0.64 -5.38
N GLY A 99 3.33 0.37 -4.08
CA GLY A 99 2.84 1.31 -3.08
C GLY A 99 1.59 0.84 -2.33
N HIS A 100 0.67 0.10 -2.98
CA HIS A 100 -0.36 -0.70 -2.29
C HIS A 100 0.23 -2.03 -1.81
N SER A 101 1.00 -2.68 -2.64
CA SER A 101 1.92 -3.76 -2.30
C SER A 101 3.23 -3.59 -3.07
N PRO A 102 4.35 -4.19 -2.62
CA PRO A 102 5.65 -4.00 -3.28
C PRO A 102 5.73 -4.68 -4.65
N ASP A 103 4.92 -5.68 -4.89
CA ASP A 103 4.86 -6.50 -6.10
C ASP A 103 3.67 -6.17 -7.01
N GLN A 104 2.99 -5.05 -6.73
CA GLN A 104 1.84 -4.62 -7.52
C GLN A 104 2.23 -4.32 -8.96
N ILE A 105 1.51 -4.92 -9.90
CA ILE A 105 1.61 -4.65 -11.33
C ILE A 105 0.25 -4.30 -11.92
N CYS A 106 0.27 -3.50 -12.97
CA CYS A 106 -0.84 -3.34 -13.90
C CYS A 106 -0.51 -4.08 -15.20
N LEU A 107 -1.52 -4.73 -15.78
CA LEU A 107 -1.40 -5.39 -17.07
C LEU A 107 -2.13 -4.53 -18.12
N LEU A 108 -1.42 -4.14 -19.18
CA LEU A 108 -1.98 -3.37 -20.28
C LEU A 108 -2.21 -4.30 -21.47
N LEU A 109 -3.42 -4.31 -21.98
CA LEU A 109 -3.81 -5.10 -23.16
C LEU A 109 -4.78 -4.24 -23.99
N ASP A 110 -4.38 -3.88 -25.21
CA ASP A 110 -5.11 -2.92 -26.04
C ASP A 110 -5.44 -1.62 -25.27
N ASP A 111 -6.71 -1.26 -25.19
CA ASP A 111 -7.21 -0.09 -24.46
C ASP A 111 -7.64 -0.43 -23.01
N PHE A 112 -7.24 -1.59 -22.47
CA PHE A 112 -7.58 -2.02 -21.12
C PHE A 112 -6.36 -2.02 -20.20
N ILE A 113 -6.60 -1.67 -18.92
CA ILE A 113 -5.63 -1.79 -17.84
C ILE A 113 -6.24 -2.62 -16.72
N PHE A 114 -5.67 -3.79 -16.45
CA PHE A 114 -5.99 -4.60 -15.27
C PHE A 114 -5.15 -4.08 -14.11
N THR A 115 -5.78 -3.41 -13.17
CA THR A 115 -5.05 -2.66 -12.12
C THR A 115 -4.88 -3.42 -10.82
N GLY A 116 -5.42 -4.63 -10.69
CA GLY A 116 -5.45 -5.29 -9.39
C GLY A 116 -6.09 -4.37 -8.34
N ASP A 117 -5.42 -4.20 -7.21
CA ASP A 117 -5.85 -3.29 -6.13
C ASP A 117 -5.22 -1.90 -6.22
N HIS A 118 -4.45 -1.60 -7.27
CA HIS A 118 -3.84 -0.28 -7.43
C HIS A 118 -4.88 0.83 -7.61
N ILE A 119 -5.92 0.59 -8.41
CA ILE A 119 -7.02 1.53 -8.65
C ILE A 119 -8.35 0.81 -8.50
N LEU A 120 -9.18 1.25 -7.55
CA LEU A 120 -10.49 0.67 -7.25
C LEU A 120 -11.62 1.69 -7.48
N PRO A 121 -12.83 1.24 -7.88
CA PRO A 121 -13.89 2.16 -8.32
C PRO A 121 -14.53 2.95 -7.17
N GLU A 122 -14.86 2.32 -6.06
CA GLU A 122 -15.69 2.91 -4.99
C GLU A 122 -14.90 3.22 -3.70
N ILE A 123 -13.70 2.66 -3.58
CA ILE A 123 -12.84 2.83 -2.41
C ILE A 123 -11.46 3.31 -2.86
N THR A 124 -10.74 3.95 -1.96
CA THR A 124 -9.34 4.31 -2.18
C THR A 124 -8.47 3.20 -1.61
N PRO A 125 -7.60 2.59 -2.43
CA PRO A 125 -6.65 1.61 -1.95
C PRO A 125 -5.76 2.17 -0.85
N HIS A 126 -5.46 1.34 0.14
CA HIS A 126 -4.60 1.70 1.25
C HIS A 126 -3.13 1.69 0.79
N PRO A 127 -2.37 2.79 0.92
CA PRO A 127 -0.94 2.77 0.65
C PRO A 127 -0.22 2.05 1.80
N THR A 128 0.89 1.41 1.52
CA THR A 128 1.76 0.88 2.57
C THR A 128 2.42 2.03 3.34
N GLY A 129 2.73 1.82 4.61
CA GLY A 129 3.71 2.65 5.33
C GLY A 129 5.13 2.38 4.82
N LYS A 130 6.09 3.17 5.26
CA LYS A 130 7.51 2.93 5.01
C LYS A 130 7.93 1.58 5.59
N MET A 131 8.78 0.89 4.89
CA MET A 131 9.30 -0.40 5.30
C MET A 131 10.75 -0.24 5.79
N VAL A 132 11.07 -0.94 6.87
CA VAL A 132 12.45 -1.19 7.27
C VAL A 132 12.60 -2.69 7.45
N PHE A 133 13.41 -3.32 6.61
CA PHE A 133 13.67 -4.75 6.71
C PHE A 133 14.54 -5.08 7.93
N ARG A 134 14.28 -6.24 8.53
CA ARG A 134 15.19 -6.80 9.54
C ARG A 134 16.54 -7.10 8.90
N THR A 135 17.63 -6.90 9.62
CA THR A 135 19.00 -7.17 9.11
C THR A 135 19.14 -8.57 8.54
N SER A 136 18.60 -9.59 9.24
CA SER A 136 18.63 -10.98 8.78
C SER A 136 17.86 -11.24 7.47
N ILE A 137 16.89 -10.41 7.15
CA ILE A 137 16.15 -10.46 5.87
C ILE A 137 16.93 -9.69 4.83
N LEU A 138 17.38 -8.47 5.15
CA LEU A 138 18.11 -7.59 4.23
C LEU A 138 19.36 -8.26 3.62
N GLU A 139 20.09 -9.03 4.43
CA GLU A 139 21.26 -9.79 3.98
C GLU A 139 20.93 -10.86 2.93
N ASN A 140 19.68 -11.33 2.90
CA ASN A 140 19.21 -12.37 1.96
C ASN A 140 18.36 -11.80 0.81
N LEU A 141 18.16 -10.47 0.75
CA LEU A 141 17.45 -9.84 -0.35
C LEU A 141 18.40 -9.49 -1.49
N PRO A 142 17.94 -9.59 -2.74
CA PRO A 142 18.69 -9.07 -3.89
C PRO A 142 18.89 -7.55 -3.76
N ASP A 143 19.95 -7.05 -4.39
CA ASP A 143 20.37 -5.64 -4.26
C ASP A 143 19.26 -4.65 -4.60
N PHE A 144 18.45 -4.92 -5.63
CA PHE A 144 17.35 -4.04 -6.03
C PHE A 144 16.23 -3.91 -4.97
N LEU A 145 16.14 -4.85 -4.02
CA LEU A 145 15.16 -4.80 -2.92
C LEU A 145 15.71 -4.20 -1.62
N ARG A 146 16.99 -3.86 -1.58
CA ARG A 146 17.61 -3.35 -0.34
C ARG A 146 17.17 -1.94 0.01
N ASP A 147 16.71 -1.17 -0.98
CA ASP A 147 16.04 0.10 -0.74
C ASP A 147 14.51 -0.07 -0.81
N PRO A 148 13.85 -0.21 0.34
CA PRO A 148 12.40 -0.40 0.37
C PRO A 148 11.63 0.86 -0.06
N SER A 149 12.23 2.04 -0.10
CA SER A 149 11.54 3.29 -0.47
C SER A 149 11.01 3.28 -1.91
N GLU A 150 11.58 2.46 -2.79
CA GLU A 150 11.12 2.29 -4.16
C GLU A 150 9.81 1.48 -4.28
N PHE A 151 9.48 0.70 -3.24
CA PHE A 151 8.36 -0.25 -3.27
C PHE A 151 7.26 0.06 -2.25
N TYR A 152 7.54 0.86 -1.24
CA TYR A 152 6.65 1.13 -0.12
C TYR A 152 6.47 2.63 0.12
N GLY A 153 5.34 2.98 0.72
CA GLY A 153 5.01 4.33 1.13
C GLY A 153 4.03 5.05 0.20
N LEU A 154 3.41 6.09 0.75
CA LEU A 154 2.42 6.90 0.01
C LEU A 154 3.06 7.59 -1.22
N GLY A 155 4.29 8.07 -1.12
CA GLY A 155 4.99 8.69 -2.25
C GLY A 155 5.13 7.74 -3.44
N THR A 156 5.53 6.50 -3.19
CA THR A 156 5.63 5.44 -4.21
C THR A 156 4.26 5.14 -4.84
N TYR A 157 3.21 5.07 -4.02
CA TYR A 157 1.84 4.86 -4.51
C TYR A 157 1.37 6.01 -5.42
N LEU A 158 1.61 7.26 -5.02
CA LEU A 158 1.26 8.44 -5.83
C LEU A 158 2.05 8.50 -7.15
N ASN A 159 3.34 8.16 -7.12
CA ASN A 159 4.14 8.03 -8.34
C ASN A 159 3.58 6.97 -9.30
N SER A 160 3.17 5.83 -8.76
CA SER A 160 2.53 4.76 -9.54
C SER A 160 1.20 5.20 -10.17
N LEU A 161 0.37 5.96 -9.45
CA LEU A 161 -0.82 6.60 -10.03
C LEU A 161 -0.46 7.57 -11.17
N GLY A 162 0.63 8.33 -11.00
CA GLY A 162 1.16 9.22 -12.03
C GLY A 162 1.55 8.47 -13.31
N LYS A 163 2.16 7.29 -13.19
CA LYS A 163 2.47 6.42 -14.36
C LYS A 163 1.20 6.07 -15.14
N VAL A 164 0.12 5.69 -14.45
CA VAL A 164 -1.16 5.37 -15.09
C VAL A 164 -1.79 6.59 -15.75
N ILE A 165 -1.73 7.76 -15.12
CA ILE A 165 -2.27 9.02 -15.69
C ILE A 165 -1.56 9.38 -17.00
N LYS A 166 -0.26 9.16 -17.12
CA LYS A 166 0.54 9.44 -18.31
C LYS A 166 0.21 8.59 -19.53
N LEU A 167 -0.50 7.47 -19.35
CA LEU A 167 -1.01 6.68 -20.47
C LEU A 167 -2.06 7.42 -21.31
N GLY A 168 -2.69 8.45 -20.75
CA GLY A 168 -3.72 9.23 -21.42
C GLY A 168 -5.14 8.68 -21.25
N PRO A 169 -6.16 9.41 -21.77
CA PRO A 169 -7.56 9.19 -21.41
C PRO A 169 -8.24 7.98 -22.06
N ASN A 170 -7.59 7.32 -23.01
CA ASN A 170 -8.25 6.31 -23.85
C ASN A 170 -8.35 4.92 -23.21
N TYR A 171 -7.82 4.75 -22.02
CA TYR A 171 -7.80 3.45 -21.36
C TYR A 171 -9.00 3.23 -20.44
N THR A 172 -9.49 1.98 -20.44
CA THR A 172 -10.51 1.48 -19.52
C THR A 172 -9.84 0.67 -18.40
N ILE A 173 -10.09 1.05 -17.15
CA ILE A 173 -9.54 0.40 -15.97
C ILE A 173 -10.43 -0.77 -15.55
N LEU A 174 -9.81 -1.94 -15.37
CA LEU A 174 -10.41 -3.18 -14.89
C LEU A 174 -9.80 -3.54 -13.52
N PRO A 175 -10.49 -3.20 -12.41
CA PRO A 175 -9.99 -3.42 -11.06
C PRO A 175 -10.22 -4.87 -10.57
N ALA A 176 -9.45 -5.31 -9.55
CA ALA A 176 -9.64 -6.62 -8.93
C ALA A 176 -10.93 -6.70 -8.10
N HIS A 177 -11.32 -5.61 -7.44
CA HIS A 177 -12.50 -5.57 -6.59
C HIS A 177 -13.55 -4.60 -7.12
N ARG A 178 -14.84 -4.95 -6.91
CA ARG A 178 -16.00 -4.12 -7.23
C ARG A 178 -16.15 -3.77 -8.71
N LEU A 179 -15.47 -4.49 -9.60
CA LEU A 179 -15.72 -4.38 -11.04
C LEU A 179 -17.19 -4.66 -11.34
N TYR A 180 -17.75 -5.70 -10.73
CA TYR A 180 -19.19 -5.95 -10.73
C TYR A 180 -19.74 -5.83 -9.30
N ASN A 181 -20.57 -4.82 -9.07
CA ASN A 181 -21.15 -4.53 -7.75
C ASN A 181 -22.53 -3.91 -7.90
N LYS A 182 -23.46 -4.22 -7.02
CA LYS A 182 -24.85 -3.71 -7.05
C LYS A 182 -25.51 -3.89 -8.41
N SER A 183 -25.35 -5.09 -8.99
CA SER A 183 -25.92 -5.52 -10.28
C SER A 183 -25.48 -4.68 -11.48
N ARG A 184 -24.32 -4.02 -11.41
CA ARG A 184 -23.74 -3.26 -12.53
C ARG A 184 -22.22 -3.43 -12.61
N PHE A 185 -21.68 -3.25 -13.81
CA PHE A 185 -20.25 -3.09 -14.01
C PHE A 185 -19.82 -1.66 -13.68
N ASN A 186 -18.73 -1.52 -12.94
CA ASN A 186 -18.15 -0.24 -12.53
C ASN A 186 -16.86 0.02 -13.33
N TRP A 187 -16.99 0.16 -14.66
CA TRP A 187 -15.90 0.58 -15.53
C TRP A 187 -15.35 1.91 -15.06
N GLN A 188 -14.04 2.06 -15.05
CA GLN A 188 -13.36 3.30 -14.68
C GLN A 188 -12.49 3.79 -15.84
N GLY A 189 -12.35 5.08 -15.99
CA GLY A 189 -11.34 5.69 -16.84
C GLY A 189 -10.14 6.18 -16.01
N ILE A 190 -9.12 6.70 -16.67
CA ILE A 190 -7.90 7.25 -16.05
C ILE A 190 -8.21 8.36 -15.03
N GLU A 191 -9.34 9.05 -15.17
CA GLU A 191 -9.79 10.08 -14.23
C GLU A 191 -9.93 9.56 -12.80
N ARG A 192 -10.17 8.24 -12.62
CA ARG A 192 -10.21 7.61 -11.30
C ARG A 192 -8.86 7.70 -10.58
N ALA A 193 -7.74 7.56 -11.27
CA ALA A 193 -6.42 7.73 -10.67
C ALA A 193 -6.23 9.15 -10.10
N LYS A 194 -6.66 10.19 -10.84
CA LYS A 194 -6.62 11.58 -10.37
C LYS A 194 -7.51 11.81 -9.14
N GLN A 195 -8.71 11.19 -9.11
CA GLN A 195 -9.60 11.27 -7.95
C GLN A 195 -8.96 10.63 -6.70
N ILE A 196 -8.22 9.53 -6.85
CA ILE A 196 -7.51 8.90 -5.75
C ILE A 196 -6.39 9.82 -5.24
N ILE A 197 -5.60 10.44 -6.11
CA ILE A 197 -4.57 11.42 -5.71
C ILE A 197 -5.22 12.55 -4.91
N LYS A 198 -6.30 13.14 -5.43
CA LYS A 198 -7.03 14.22 -4.74
C LYS A 198 -7.59 13.79 -3.39
N HIS A 199 -8.01 12.54 -3.25
CA HIS A 199 -8.44 11.99 -1.96
C HIS A 199 -7.28 12.00 -0.94
N HIS A 200 -6.08 11.57 -1.33
CA HIS A 200 -4.91 11.62 -0.46
C HIS A 200 -4.50 13.05 -0.12
N GLU A 201 -4.53 13.98 -1.08
CA GLU A 201 -4.30 15.40 -0.82
C GLU A 201 -5.27 15.96 0.23
N HIS A 202 -6.57 15.68 0.09
CA HIS A 202 -7.57 16.12 1.07
C HIS A 202 -7.32 15.53 2.47
N ARG A 203 -6.81 14.29 2.54
CA ARG A 203 -6.46 13.67 3.82
C ARG A 203 -5.27 14.35 4.46
N LEU A 204 -4.21 14.63 3.69
CA LEU A 204 -3.03 15.39 4.13
C LEU A 204 -3.42 16.79 4.63
N ASP A 205 -4.23 17.52 3.86
CA ASP A 205 -4.78 18.83 4.28
C ASP A 205 -5.55 18.72 5.60
N SER A 206 -6.40 17.70 5.75
CA SER A 206 -7.19 17.51 6.96
C SER A 206 -6.34 17.24 8.19
N MET A 207 -5.25 16.48 8.03
CA MET A 207 -4.29 16.21 9.12
C MET A 207 -3.54 17.48 9.51
N LEU A 208 -3.01 18.24 8.56
CA LEU A 208 -2.29 19.49 8.80
C LEU A 208 -3.17 20.58 9.41
N ASN A 209 -4.46 20.62 9.05
CA ASN A 209 -5.41 21.54 9.65
C ASN A 209 -5.66 21.22 11.13
N LYS A 210 -5.65 19.96 11.53
CA LYS A 210 -5.77 19.56 12.95
C LYS A 210 -4.53 19.91 13.77
N LEU A 211 -3.36 19.90 13.13
CA LEU A 211 -2.07 20.19 13.77
C LEU A 211 -1.74 21.70 13.84
N GLN A 212 -2.66 22.58 13.38
CA GLN A 212 -2.33 24.03 13.22
C GLN A 212 -1.87 24.71 14.50
N ASN A 213 -2.44 24.35 15.67
CA ASN A 213 -2.17 25.05 16.93
C ASN A 213 -1.80 24.10 18.09
N ASN A 214 -1.77 22.80 17.85
CA ASN A 214 -1.55 21.80 18.90
C ASN A 214 -0.63 20.68 18.37
N THR A 215 0.12 20.08 19.28
CA THR A 215 0.70 18.77 19.04
C THR A 215 -0.39 17.70 19.15
N SER A 216 -0.24 16.60 18.44
CA SER A 216 -1.13 15.45 18.48
C SER A 216 -0.31 14.17 18.51
N ASN A 217 -0.93 13.06 18.82
CA ASN A 217 -0.32 11.73 18.68
C ASN A 217 -1.03 10.92 17.57
N LEU A 218 -0.52 9.72 17.29
CA LEU A 218 -1.07 8.87 16.22
C LEU A 218 -2.56 8.57 16.44
N GLU A 219 -2.95 8.18 17.66
CA GLU A 219 -4.34 7.80 17.96
C GLU A 219 -5.29 9.00 17.85
N GLU A 220 -4.92 10.13 18.42
CA GLU A 220 -5.72 11.37 18.35
C GLU A 220 -5.87 11.85 16.91
N THR A 221 -4.79 11.81 16.11
CA THR A 221 -4.83 12.16 14.70
C THR A 221 -5.77 11.23 13.95
N THR A 222 -5.67 9.92 14.18
CA THR A 222 -6.56 8.92 13.55
C THR A 222 -8.02 9.16 13.90
N ARG A 223 -8.33 9.32 15.19
CA ARG A 223 -9.70 9.58 15.67
C ARG A 223 -10.25 10.91 15.20
N GLY A 224 -9.39 11.81 14.86
CA GLY A 224 -9.76 13.10 14.32
C GLY A 224 -10.08 13.08 12.81
N ILE A 225 -9.64 12.08 12.09
CA ILE A 225 -9.83 11.94 10.63
C ILE A 225 -10.96 10.98 10.30
N PHE A 226 -11.11 9.89 11.07
CA PHE A 226 -12.12 8.88 10.82
C PHE A 226 -13.31 9.00 11.79
N GLU A 227 -14.50 8.66 11.31
CA GLU A 227 -15.70 8.56 12.15
C GLU A 227 -15.53 7.47 13.21
N ARG A 228 -15.97 7.74 14.43
CA ARG A 228 -15.86 6.80 15.57
C ARG A 228 -16.46 5.43 15.29
N SER A 229 -17.57 5.36 14.56
CA SER A 229 -18.25 4.12 14.16
C SER A 229 -17.37 3.20 13.29
N LYS A 230 -16.39 3.78 12.60
CA LYS A 230 -15.46 3.07 11.73
C LYS A 230 -14.17 2.60 12.44
N LEU A 231 -13.98 2.98 13.71
CA LEU A 231 -12.76 2.75 14.49
C LEU A 231 -12.96 1.66 15.56
N LEU A 232 -13.66 0.58 15.24
CA LEU A 232 -13.91 -0.54 16.14
C LEU A 232 -13.05 -1.76 15.77
N GLY A 233 -12.43 -2.39 16.76
CA GLY A 233 -11.66 -3.63 16.57
C GLY A 233 -10.55 -3.50 15.52
N PRO A 234 -10.41 -4.46 14.59
CA PRO A 234 -9.37 -4.45 13.56
C PRO A 234 -9.38 -3.22 12.64
N ASN A 235 -10.54 -2.56 12.50
CA ASN A 235 -10.65 -1.35 11.68
C ASN A 235 -9.84 -0.18 12.27
N LEU A 236 -9.65 -0.13 13.59
CA LEU A 236 -8.78 0.86 14.21
C LEU A 236 -7.33 0.69 13.74
N TYR A 237 -6.83 -0.55 13.70
CA TYR A 237 -5.48 -0.84 13.20
C TYR A 237 -5.31 -0.41 11.75
N ALA A 238 -6.25 -0.79 10.88
CA ALA A 238 -6.22 -0.42 9.47
C ALA A 238 -6.23 1.10 9.28
N ALA A 239 -7.09 1.82 10.02
CA ALA A 239 -7.16 3.28 9.98
C ALA A 239 -5.86 3.93 10.46
N MET A 240 -5.28 3.47 11.57
CA MET A 240 -4.00 3.97 12.07
C MET A 240 -2.85 3.69 11.10
N SER A 241 -2.81 2.49 10.50
CA SER A 241 -1.80 2.13 9.50
C SER A 241 -1.87 3.06 8.28
N GLU A 242 -3.08 3.42 7.83
CA GLU A 242 -3.27 4.40 6.76
C GLU A 242 -2.78 5.81 7.17
N ILE A 243 -3.05 6.23 8.40
CA ILE A 243 -2.56 7.52 8.93
C ILE A 243 -1.03 7.52 9.05
N VAL A 244 -0.42 6.41 9.47
CA VAL A 244 1.05 6.26 9.51
C VAL A 244 1.65 6.55 8.14
N ALA A 245 1.15 5.94 7.06
CA ALA A 245 1.66 6.16 5.71
C ALA A 245 1.58 7.65 5.27
N HIS A 246 0.51 8.35 5.67
CA HIS A 246 0.35 9.78 5.38
C HIS A 246 1.26 10.67 6.24
N LEU A 247 1.40 10.37 7.53
CA LEU A 247 2.30 11.10 8.43
C LEU A 247 3.77 10.95 8.01
N GLU A 248 4.18 9.73 7.64
CA GLU A 248 5.52 9.48 7.13
C GLU A 248 5.81 10.28 5.85
N PHE A 249 4.81 10.43 4.99
CA PHE A 249 4.93 11.27 3.79
C PHE A 249 5.04 12.74 4.13
N LEU A 250 4.26 13.26 5.10
CA LEU A 250 4.36 14.65 5.56
C LEU A 250 5.68 14.93 6.27
N GLU A 251 6.24 13.96 6.97
CA GLU A 251 7.57 14.08 7.59
C GLU A 251 8.66 14.16 6.53
N ASP A 252 8.60 13.34 5.48
CA ASP A 252 9.55 13.38 4.36
C ASP A 252 9.53 14.70 3.60
N THR A 253 8.36 15.31 3.47
CA THR A 253 8.22 16.61 2.82
C THR A 253 8.56 17.78 3.73
N GLY A 254 8.82 17.51 5.03
CA GLY A 254 9.13 18.54 6.03
C GLY A 254 7.92 19.39 6.44
N ASP A 255 6.71 18.90 6.22
CA ASP A 255 5.45 19.57 6.62
C ASP A 255 5.08 19.28 8.08
N ILE A 256 5.63 18.21 8.66
CA ILE A 256 5.53 17.87 10.08
C ILE A 256 6.87 17.43 10.63
N ALA A 257 6.97 17.43 11.96
CA ALA A 257 8.04 16.77 12.71
C ALA A 257 7.42 15.83 13.75
N ILE A 258 8.09 14.71 13.98
CA ILE A 258 7.72 13.70 14.98
C ILE A 258 8.77 13.74 16.09
N GLY A 259 8.36 14.18 17.27
CA GLY A 259 9.22 14.24 18.46
C GLY A 259 9.55 12.85 19.00
N ALA A 260 10.55 12.76 19.89
CA ALA A 260 11.01 11.51 20.49
C ALA A 260 9.93 10.78 21.31
N SER A 261 8.93 11.49 21.82
CA SER A 261 7.74 10.96 22.51
C SER A 261 6.63 10.49 21.58
N GLY A 262 6.78 10.66 20.27
CA GLY A 262 5.74 10.39 19.29
C GLY A 262 4.78 11.56 19.05
N ASP A 263 5.05 12.73 19.63
CA ASP A 263 4.27 13.94 19.40
C ASP A 263 4.48 14.45 17.97
N ILE A 264 3.37 14.73 17.30
CA ILE A 264 3.33 15.19 15.92
C ILE A 264 3.06 16.68 15.92
N SER A 265 3.91 17.47 15.27
CA SER A 265 3.77 18.93 15.16
C SER A 265 3.88 19.38 13.70
N LYS A 266 3.06 20.37 13.32
CA LYS A 266 3.15 20.99 12.00
C LYS A 266 4.41 21.82 11.89
N GLN A 267 5.04 21.81 10.70
CA GLN A 267 6.20 22.61 10.37
C GLN A 267 5.88 23.60 9.25
N GLY A 268 6.43 24.80 9.35
CA GLY A 268 6.30 25.84 8.33
C GLY A 268 4.85 26.13 7.91
N THR A 269 4.64 26.29 6.61
CA THR A 269 3.31 26.51 6.03
C THR A 269 2.48 25.24 5.96
N GLY A 270 3.12 24.04 5.93
CA GLY A 270 2.47 22.76 5.72
C GLY A 270 1.94 22.61 4.29
N THR A 271 2.73 23.02 3.30
CA THR A 271 2.32 22.97 1.87
C THR A 271 3.36 22.33 0.95
N ASN A 272 4.50 21.89 1.49
CA ASN A 272 5.58 21.29 0.70
C ASN A 272 5.11 20.03 -0.04
N TYR A 273 4.26 19.20 0.62
CA TYR A 273 3.72 17.99 0.04
C TYR A 273 3.00 18.23 -1.30
N LYS A 274 2.34 19.40 -1.49
CA LYS A 274 1.65 19.75 -2.75
C LYS A 274 2.63 19.83 -3.92
N THR A 275 3.73 20.52 -3.70
CA THR A 275 4.83 20.61 -4.70
C THR A 275 5.44 19.23 -4.95
N TYR A 276 5.59 18.41 -3.90
CA TYR A 276 6.14 17.07 -4.03
C TYR A 276 5.20 16.16 -4.84
N ILE A 277 3.89 16.16 -4.56
CA ILE A 277 2.89 15.41 -5.33
C ILE A 277 2.87 15.84 -6.79
N SER A 278 2.87 17.15 -7.07
CA SER A 278 2.91 17.65 -8.45
C SER A 278 4.08 17.07 -9.23
N ARG A 279 5.28 17.00 -8.63
CA ARG A 279 6.47 16.42 -9.27
C ARG A 279 6.38 14.91 -9.46
N LEU A 280 5.74 14.17 -8.56
CA LEU A 280 5.56 12.73 -8.69
C LEU A 280 4.57 12.40 -9.82
N VAL A 281 3.50 13.16 -9.93
CA VAL A 281 2.41 12.91 -10.88
C VAL A 281 2.75 13.47 -12.27
N ASP A 282 3.36 14.64 -12.32
CA ASP A 282 3.84 15.27 -13.56
C ASP A 282 5.22 15.90 -13.34
N PRO A 283 6.31 15.15 -13.61
CA PRO A 283 7.67 15.64 -13.41
C PRO A 283 8.08 16.78 -14.33
N ASN A 284 7.23 17.19 -15.28
CA ASN A 284 7.45 18.34 -16.15
C ASN A 284 6.85 19.64 -15.60
N LEU A 285 6.16 19.58 -14.45
CA LEU A 285 5.74 20.72 -13.66
C LEU A 285 6.82 21.06 -12.61
#